data_b9929b7150b1205ef760cfd71993ef3b
#
_entry.id   b9929b7150b1205ef760cfd71993ef3b
#
_cell.length_a   1.000
_cell.length_b   1.000
_cell.length_c   1.000
_cell.angle_alpha   90.00
_cell.angle_beta   90.00
_cell.angle_gamma   90.00
#
_symmetry.space_group_name_H-M   'P 1'
#
loop_
_entity.id
_entity.type
_entity.pdbx_description
1 polymer ?
#
loop_
_entity_poly.entity_id
_entity_poly.type
_entity_poly.pdbx_seq_one_letter_code
_entity_poly.pdbx_strand_id
1 'polypeptide(L)'
;MYIKRNLSWSVILRFAWKNLIFFIIWAALIVYADHYLGHNDKDIGLGIPFLPLSTIGIAVSFYIGFKNNAAYDRFWEARKIWGGIINYSRTWGNQVVNFVHNSNAPKEESVAMQEKLIYRHIAWINALRLQLRQPTSFSIKHSKSVKGYGIGSPERRHWDEEVGALLCKEDYDYLIERKNTATHLIRKQGDDLRLLNEEKDWVNDFRHMEMMRVLEEFYNLQGKCERIKKTPYPRQFAYFSKVFVWLFVLLLPFGLVGQFKEMGHAATFLTIPFSVLIS
;
A
#
# COMPACT_ATOMS: atom_id res chain seq x y z
N MET A 1 0.30 -3.03 -8.66
CA MET A 1 1.76 -3.23 -8.48
C MET A 1 2.41 -3.20 -9.86
N TYR A 2 3.49 -2.44 -10.04
CA TYR A 2 4.19 -2.37 -11.33
C TYR A 2 5.04 -3.64 -11.49
N ILE A 3 4.74 -4.45 -12.48
CA ILE A 3 5.34 -5.80 -12.64
C ILE A 3 6.62 -5.75 -13.49
N LYS A 4 6.82 -4.68 -14.27
CA LYS A 4 8.02 -4.55 -15.12
C LYS A 4 9.24 -4.22 -14.28
N ARG A 5 10.39 -4.81 -14.61
CA ARG A 5 11.67 -4.62 -13.92
C ARG A 5 12.12 -3.15 -13.91
N ASN A 6 11.91 -2.43 -15.00
CA ASN A 6 12.32 -1.03 -15.14
C ASN A 6 11.08 -0.15 -15.37
N LEU A 7 11.07 1.00 -14.73
CA LEU A 7 10.09 2.06 -15.01
C LEU A 7 10.40 2.70 -16.36
N SER A 8 9.38 2.89 -17.21
CA SER A 8 9.57 3.63 -18.45
C SER A 8 9.73 5.13 -18.14
N TRP A 9 10.61 5.81 -18.85
CA TRP A 9 10.84 7.26 -18.71
C TRP A 9 9.55 8.07 -18.86
N SER A 10 8.63 7.64 -19.71
CA SER A 10 7.34 8.29 -19.89
C SER A 10 6.46 8.30 -18.63
N VAL A 11 6.55 7.24 -17.80
CA VAL A 11 5.83 7.17 -16.52
C VAL A 11 6.46 8.11 -15.50
N ILE A 12 7.80 8.13 -15.43
CA ILE A 12 8.56 9.03 -14.54
C ILE A 12 8.25 10.48 -14.89
N LEU A 13 8.39 10.85 -16.17
CA LEU A 13 8.12 12.21 -16.63
C LEU A 13 6.66 12.62 -16.40
N ARG A 14 5.69 11.74 -16.66
CA ARG A 14 4.27 12.03 -16.41
C ARG A 14 3.99 12.30 -14.94
N PHE A 15 4.74 11.69 -14.04
CA PHE A 15 4.61 11.91 -12.60
C PHE A 15 5.33 13.18 -12.14
N ALA A 16 6.56 13.42 -12.64
CA ALA A 16 7.46 14.45 -12.12
C ALA A 16 7.36 15.80 -12.85
N TRP A 17 6.77 15.88 -14.06
CA TRP A 17 6.84 17.06 -14.94
C TRP A 17 6.43 18.39 -14.27
N LYS A 18 5.38 18.38 -13.43
CA LYS A 18 4.91 19.60 -12.75
C LYS A 18 5.96 20.13 -11.77
N ASN A 19 6.57 19.21 -11.00
CA ASN A 19 7.62 19.57 -10.06
C ASN A 19 8.89 20.00 -10.80
N LEU A 20 9.26 19.28 -11.89
CA LEU A 20 10.39 19.64 -12.75
C LEU A 20 10.26 21.05 -13.28
N ILE A 21 9.13 21.42 -13.88
CA ILE A 21 8.89 22.78 -14.38
C ILE A 21 8.98 23.81 -13.25
N PHE A 22 8.37 23.53 -12.10
CA PHE A 22 8.44 24.43 -10.96
C PHE A 22 9.90 24.70 -10.53
N PHE A 23 10.71 23.64 -10.40
CA PHE A 23 12.10 23.80 -9.95
C PHE A 23 13.00 24.44 -11.01
N ILE A 24 12.76 24.19 -12.30
CA ILE A 24 13.47 24.89 -13.39
C ILE A 24 13.18 26.41 -13.31
N ILE A 25 11.91 26.79 -13.20
CA ILE A 25 11.51 28.20 -13.13
C ILE A 25 12.07 28.85 -11.85
N TRP A 26 11.99 28.17 -10.71
CA TRP A 26 12.50 28.66 -9.45
C TRP A 26 14.01 28.86 -9.49
N ALA A 27 14.78 27.89 -9.94
CA ALA A 27 16.24 28.02 -10.07
C ALA A 27 16.64 29.11 -11.08
N ALA A 28 15.95 29.18 -12.22
CA ALA A 28 16.20 30.22 -13.22
C ALA A 28 15.92 31.64 -12.68
N LEU A 29 14.85 31.79 -11.87
CA LEU A 29 14.49 33.04 -11.24
C LEU A 29 15.58 33.50 -10.27
N ILE A 30 16.13 32.59 -9.47
CA ILE A 30 17.20 32.88 -8.50
C ILE A 30 18.50 33.28 -9.23
N VAL A 31 18.88 32.54 -10.27
CA VAL A 31 20.07 32.86 -11.10
C VAL A 31 19.92 34.22 -11.76
N TYR A 32 18.75 34.52 -12.34
CA TYR A 32 18.48 35.80 -12.95
C TYR A 32 18.53 36.95 -11.94
N ALA A 33 17.91 36.76 -10.78
CA ALA A 33 17.90 37.75 -9.70
C ALA A 33 19.33 38.03 -9.16
N ASP A 34 20.15 37.00 -8.96
CA ASP A 34 21.55 37.15 -8.54
C ASP A 34 22.37 37.89 -9.60
N HIS A 35 22.16 37.59 -10.88
CA HIS A 35 22.84 38.28 -11.98
C HIS A 35 22.43 39.77 -12.05
N TYR A 36 21.14 40.07 -11.92
CA TYR A 36 20.64 41.46 -11.93
C TYR A 36 21.13 42.28 -10.75
N LEU A 37 21.10 41.72 -9.52
CA LEU A 37 21.57 42.41 -8.31
C LEU A 37 23.09 42.58 -8.35
N GLY A 38 23.85 41.56 -8.76
CA GLY A 38 25.30 41.63 -8.85
C GLY A 38 25.82 42.55 -9.97
N HIS A 39 24.96 42.92 -10.95
CA HIS A 39 25.28 43.90 -11.97
C HIS A 39 25.15 45.34 -11.47
N ASN A 40 24.17 45.61 -10.59
CA ASN A 40 23.89 46.94 -10.04
C ASN A 40 24.76 47.26 -8.81
N ASP A 41 25.09 46.26 -8.00
CA ASP A 41 25.90 46.46 -6.78
C ASP A 41 26.78 45.21 -6.56
N LYS A 42 28.12 45.38 -6.72
CA LYS A 42 29.06 44.24 -6.72
C LYS A 42 29.11 43.47 -5.39
N ASP A 43 28.58 44.04 -4.31
CA ASP A 43 28.62 43.46 -2.96
C ASP A 43 27.33 42.73 -2.56
N ILE A 44 26.25 42.84 -3.36
CA ILE A 44 24.98 42.18 -3.06
C ILE A 44 24.85 40.90 -3.92
N GLY A 45 25.02 39.73 -3.26
CA GLY A 45 24.76 38.41 -3.84
C GLY A 45 23.65 37.71 -3.08
N LEU A 46 22.84 36.93 -3.79
CA LEU A 46 21.79 36.08 -3.18
C LEU A 46 22.35 34.75 -2.65
N GLY A 47 23.68 34.54 -2.77
CA GLY A 47 24.33 33.34 -2.31
C GLY A 47 24.29 33.16 -0.79
N ILE A 48 23.77 32.01 -0.33
CA ILE A 48 23.82 31.59 1.07
C ILE A 48 25.05 30.67 1.25
N PRO A 49 25.75 30.73 2.41
CA PRO A 49 26.83 29.79 2.67
C PRO A 49 26.39 28.33 2.50
N PHE A 50 27.16 27.56 1.74
CA PHE A 50 26.79 26.18 1.42
C PHE A 50 26.82 25.23 2.62
N LEU A 51 27.65 25.52 3.64
CA LEU A 51 27.83 24.65 4.81
C LEU A 51 26.51 24.43 5.61
N PRO A 52 25.76 25.49 6.02
CA PRO A 52 24.46 25.29 6.66
C PRO A 52 23.46 24.52 5.79
N LEU A 53 23.46 24.79 4.49
CA LEU A 53 22.57 24.12 3.54
C LEU A 53 22.89 22.63 3.41
N SER A 54 24.18 22.26 3.33
CA SER A 54 24.61 20.86 3.30
C SER A 54 24.23 20.10 4.56
N THR A 55 24.29 20.75 5.74
CA THR A 55 23.83 20.18 7.01
C THR A 55 22.34 19.86 6.98
N ILE A 56 21.51 20.79 6.46
CA ILE A 56 20.07 20.54 6.25
C ILE A 56 19.86 19.38 5.27
N GLY A 57 20.65 19.34 4.19
CA GLY A 57 20.59 18.26 3.19
C GLY A 57 20.88 16.87 3.79
N ILE A 58 21.88 16.76 4.66
CA ILE A 58 22.18 15.53 5.39
C ILE A 58 20.98 15.12 6.26
N ALA A 59 20.40 16.04 7.03
CA ALA A 59 19.24 15.76 7.85
C ALA A 59 18.03 15.29 7.01
N VAL A 60 17.76 15.95 5.87
CA VAL A 60 16.70 15.57 4.93
C VAL A 60 16.94 14.17 4.37
N SER A 61 18.19 13.83 4.02
CA SER A 61 18.54 12.48 3.51
C SER A 61 18.24 11.39 4.53
N PHE A 62 18.53 11.62 5.81
CA PHE A 62 18.15 10.71 6.88
C PHE A 62 16.63 10.54 7.00
N TYR A 63 15.87 11.63 6.98
CA TYR A 63 14.41 11.56 7.03
C TYR A 63 13.80 10.79 5.87
N ILE A 64 14.30 11.00 4.65
CA ILE A 64 13.86 10.28 3.46
C ILE A 64 14.23 8.79 3.59
N GLY A 65 15.43 8.48 4.07
CA GLY A 65 15.89 7.10 4.32
C GLY A 65 14.97 6.36 5.29
N PHE A 66 14.65 6.95 6.44
CA PHE A 66 13.72 6.35 7.42
C PHE A 66 12.31 6.16 6.85
N LYS A 67 11.80 7.12 6.09
CA LYS A 67 10.50 7.00 5.45
C LYS A 67 10.44 5.88 4.40
N ASN A 68 11.50 5.75 3.62
CA ASN A 68 11.62 4.66 2.65
C ASN A 68 11.70 3.30 3.33
N ASN A 69 12.48 3.16 4.40
CA ASN A 69 12.56 1.93 5.19
C ASN A 69 11.19 1.56 5.77
N ALA A 70 10.50 2.50 6.39
CA ALA A 70 9.15 2.25 6.93
C ALA A 70 8.14 1.84 5.84
N ALA A 71 8.22 2.42 4.65
CA ALA A 71 7.39 2.03 3.52
C ALA A 71 7.72 0.63 3.00
N TYR A 72 9.02 0.29 2.95
CA TYR A 72 9.49 -1.03 2.57
C TYR A 72 9.08 -2.10 3.58
N ASP A 73 9.22 -1.85 4.87
CA ASP A 73 8.82 -2.79 5.94
C ASP A 73 7.32 -3.12 5.87
N ARG A 74 6.48 -2.11 5.64
CA ARG A 74 5.04 -2.31 5.44
C ARG A 74 4.73 -3.16 4.21
N PHE A 75 5.40 -2.89 3.10
CA PHE A 75 5.27 -3.68 1.88
C PHE A 75 5.71 -5.12 2.10
N TRP A 76 6.84 -5.33 2.77
CA TRP A 76 7.39 -6.64 3.06
C TRP A 76 6.51 -7.44 4.02
N GLU A 77 5.97 -6.78 5.07
CA GLU A 77 5.01 -7.41 5.98
C GLU A 77 3.73 -7.83 5.25
N ALA A 78 3.18 -6.96 4.41
CA ALA A 78 2.00 -7.29 3.61
C ALA A 78 2.25 -8.50 2.69
N ARG A 79 3.43 -8.59 2.09
CA ARG A 79 3.83 -9.73 1.26
C ARG A 79 3.94 -11.03 2.05
N LYS A 80 4.52 -10.98 3.25
CA LYS A 80 4.59 -12.16 4.16
C LYS A 80 3.21 -12.64 4.57
N ILE A 81 2.32 -11.73 4.94
CA ILE A 81 0.94 -12.06 5.33
C ILE A 81 0.20 -12.72 4.16
N TRP A 82 0.32 -12.15 2.95
CA TRP A 82 -0.31 -12.70 1.77
C TRP A 82 0.23 -14.09 1.41
N GLY A 83 1.54 -14.31 1.59
CA GLY A 83 2.17 -15.64 1.48
C GLY A 83 1.60 -16.64 2.49
N GLY A 84 1.37 -16.20 3.72
CA GLY A 84 0.71 -16.99 4.76
C GLY A 84 -0.72 -17.38 4.37
N ILE A 85 -1.52 -16.44 3.84
CA ILE A 85 -2.87 -16.72 3.35
C ILE A 85 -2.82 -17.83 2.29
N ILE A 86 -1.92 -17.75 1.32
CA ILE A 86 -1.79 -18.77 0.26
C ILE A 86 -1.44 -20.13 0.86
N ASN A 87 -0.51 -20.20 1.80
CA ASN A 87 -0.08 -21.46 2.41
C ASN A 87 -1.21 -22.12 3.20
N TYR A 88 -1.87 -21.35 4.08
CA TYR A 88 -3.00 -21.86 4.86
C TYR A 88 -4.21 -22.20 3.97
N SER A 89 -4.43 -21.47 2.85
CA SER A 89 -5.46 -21.85 1.88
C SER A 89 -5.20 -23.22 1.25
N ARG A 90 -3.94 -23.55 0.96
CA ARG A 90 -3.56 -24.89 0.47
C ARG A 90 -3.78 -25.95 1.55
N THR A 91 -3.42 -25.65 2.79
CA THR A 91 -3.67 -26.54 3.93
C THR A 91 -5.17 -26.78 4.12
N TRP A 92 -5.98 -25.71 4.07
CA TRP A 92 -7.43 -25.80 4.14
C TRP A 92 -8.01 -26.68 3.06
N GLY A 93 -7.65 -26.44 1.78
CA GLY A 93 -8.13 -27.26 0.67
C GLY A 93 -7.76 -28.74 0.82
N ASN A 94 -6.53 -29.02 1.27
CA ASN A 94 -6.09 -30.39 1.55
C ASN A 94 -6.87 -31.04 2.70
N GLN A 95 -7.12 -30.31 3.78
CA GLN A 95 -7.90 -30.82 4.91
C GLN A 95 -9.37 -31.05 4.54
N VAL A 96 -10.00 -30.12 3.81
CA VAL A 96 -11.39 -30.27 3.35
C VAL A 96 -11.54 -31.56 2.53
N VAL A 97 -10.67 -31.79 1.56
CA VAL A 97 -10.74 -32.96 0.69
C VAL A 97 -10.48 -34.28 1.45
N ASN A 98 -9.53 -34.27 2.39
CA ASN A 98 -9.11 -35.51 3.05
C ASN A 98 -9.81 -35.79 4.39
N PHE A 99 -10.35 -34.78 5.06
CA PHE A 99 -10.96 -34.97 6.40
C PHE A 99 -12.49 -34.95 6.35
N VAL A 100 -13.09 -34.21 5.40
CA VAL A 100 -14.55 -34.09 5.28
C VAL A 100 -15.08 -35.23 4.39
N HIS A 101 -15.27 -36.41 4.98
CA HIS A 101 -15.89 -37.52 4.30
C HIS A 101 -16.52 -38.48 5.32
N ASN A 102 -17.55 -39.17 4.89
CA ASN A 102 -18.16 -40.23 5.68
C ASN A 102 -18.32 -41.50 4.77
N SER A 103 -17.77 -42.59 5.25
CA SER A 103 -17.85 -43.87 4.52
C SER A 103 -19.29 -44.43 4.42
N ASN A 104 -20.19 -43.97 5.30
CA ASN A 104 -21.58 -44.39 5.39
C ASN A 104 -22.56 -43.45 4.64
N ALA A 105 -22.07 -42.28 4.18
CA ALA A 105 -22.89 -41.33 3.42
C ALA A 105 -22.65 -41.46 1.92
N PRO A 106 -23.63 -41.05 1.08
CA PRO A 106 -23.44 -40.98 -0.37
C PRO A 106 -22.25 -40.09 -0.70
N LYS A 107 -21.43 -40.52 -1.65
CA LYS A 107 -20.22 -39.77 -2.07
C LYS A 107 -20.56 -38.34 -2.54
N GLU A 108 -21.72 -38.20 -3.19
CA GLU A 108 -22.24 -36.92 -3.69
C GLU A 108 -22.46 -35.90 -2.57
N GLU A 109 -22.94 -36.33 -1.40
CA GLU A 109 -23.18 -35.45 -0.25
C GLU A 109 -21.84 -34.95 0.36
N SER A 110 -20.86 -35.85 0.43
CA SER A 110 -19.50 -35.47 0.89
C SER A 110 -18.85 -34.47 -0.09
N VAL A 111 -18.97 -34.67 -1.38
CA VAL A 111 -18.45 -33.74 -2.40
C VAL A 111 -19.14 -32.39 -2.34
N ALA A 112 -20.47 -32.37 -2.22
CA ALA A 112 -21.24 -31.12 -2.11
C ALA A 112 -20.81 -30.28 -0.88
N MET A 113 -20.55 -30.95 0.24
CA MET A 113 -20.06 -30.25 1.44
C MET A 113 -18.62 -29.74 1.28
N GLN A 114 -17.73 -30.53 0.64
CA GLN A 114 -16.38 -30.10 0.30
C GLN A 114 -16.41 -28.89 -0.63
N GLU A 115 -17.22 -28.91 -1.67
CA GLU A 115 -17.42 -27.78 -2.58
C GLU A 115 -17.90 -26.54 -1.84
N LYS A 116 -18.91 -26.64 -0.98
CA LYS A 116 -19.42 -25.53 -0.17
C LYS A 116 -18.31 -24.89 0.67
N LEU A 117 -17.51 -25.69 1.35
CA LEU A 117 -16.41 -25.19 2.19
C LEU A 117 -15.31 -24.53 1.36
N ILE A 118 -14.96 -25.09 0.19
CA ILE A 118 -13.94 -24.53 -0.69
C ILE A 118 -14.42 -23.24 -1.35
N TYR A 119 -15.63 -23.20 -1.92
CA TYR A 119 -16.17 -21.98 -2.52
C TYR A 119 -16.34 -20.85 -1.52
N ARG A 120 -16.78 -21.16 -0.29
CA ARG A 120 -16.85 -20.16 0.78
C ARG A 120 -15.47 -19.64 1.17
N HIS A 121 -14.43 -20.47 1.12
CA HIS A 121 -13.05 -20.01 1.35
C HIS A 121 -12.58 -19.07 0.24
N ILE A 122 -12.87 -19.36 -1.02
CA ILE A 122 -12.57 -18.47 -2.15
C ILE A 122 -13.34 -17.15 -2.01
N ALA A 123 -14.60 -17.21 -1.59
CA ALA A 123 -15.42 -16.04 -1.31
C ALA A 123 -14.80 -15.18 -0.19
N TRP A 124 -14.25 -15.80 0.87
CA TRP A 124 -13.52 -15.09 1.93
C TRP A 124 -12.31 -14.32 1.40
N ILE A 125 -11.47 -14.95 0.58
CA ILE A 125 -10.29 -14.30 -0.02
C ILE A 125 -10.72 -13.08 -0.85
N ASN A 126 -11.76 -13.23 -1.68
CA ASN A 126 -12.29 -12.15 -2.49
C ASN A 126 -12.90 -11.03 -1.64
N ALA A 127 -13.70 -11.38 -0.62
CA ALA A 127 -14.28 -10.42 0.31
C ALA A 127 -13.18 -9.62 1.04
N LEU A 128 -12.14 -10.29 1.54
CA LEU A 128 -10.99 -9.65 2.18
C LEU A 128 -10.28 -8.71 1.20
N ARG A 129 -10.01 -9.16 -0.03
CA ARG A 129 -9.38 -8.35 -1.07
C ARG A 129 -10.19 -7.08 -1.39
N LEU A 130 -11.50 -7.21 -1.56
CA LEU A 130 -12.40 -6.08 -1.82
C LEU A 130 -12.45 -5.12 -0.61
N GLN A 131 -12.55 -5.67 0.60
CA GLN A 131 -12.53 -4.88 1.84
C GLN A 131 -11.21 -4.11 2.01
N LEU A 132 -10.07 -4.71 1.69
CA LEU A 132 -8.78 -4.04 1.76
C LEU A 132 -8.62 -2.93 0.71
N ARG A 133 -9.29 -3.02 -0.44
CA ARG A 133 -9.31 -1.99 -1.49
C ARG A 133 -10.21 -0.81 -1.18
N GLN A 134 -11.18 -0.95 -0.28
CA GLN A 134 -12.06 0.16 0.11
C GLN A 134 -11.23 1.34 0.66
N PRO A 135 -11.59 2.58 0.32
CA PRO A 135 -10.91 3.76 0.84
C PRO A 135 -11.07 3.85 2.36
N THR A 136 -10.01 4.22 3.05
CA THR A 136 -10.05 4.51 4.48
C THR A 136 -10.46 5.98 4.70
N SER A 137 -10.97 6.30 5.90
CA SER A 137 -11.27 7.69 6.29
C SER A 137 -10.09 8.64 6.10
N PHE A 138 -8.87 8.12 6.10
CA PHE A 138 -7.64 8.87 5.87
C PHE A 138 -7.36 9.14 4.39
N SER A 139 -7.73 8.23 3.50
CA SER A 139 -7.50 8.36 2.06
C SER A 139 -8.54 9.27 1.39
N ILE A 140 -9.76 9.34 1.92
CA ILE A 140 -10.83 10.16 1.36
C ILE A 140 -10.47 11.65 1.37
N LYS A 141 -9.82 12.15 2.44
CA LYS A 141 -9.38 13.55 2.53
C LYS A 141 -8.23 13.89 1.57
N HIS A 142 -7.45 12.91 1.15
CA HIS A 142 -6.29 13.09 0.25
C HIS A 142 -6.58 12.66 -1.20
N SER A 143 -7.66 11.93 -1.45
CA SER A 143 -8.00 11.37 -2.76
C SER A 143 -8.39 12.42 -3.80
N LYS A 144 -8.71 13.66 -3.42
CA LYS A 144 -8.95 14.74 -4.40
C LYS A 144 -7.72 15.07 -5.26
N SER A 145 -6.51 14.68 -4.79
CA SER A 145 -5.24 14.91 -5.52
C SER A 145 -4.74 13.69 -6.31
N VAL A 146 -5.32 12.49 -6.13
CA VAL A 146 -4.82 11.23 -6.73
C VAL A 146 -5.78 10.71 -7.82
N LYS A 147 -6.58 11.57 -8.42
CA LYS A 147 -7.49 11.23 -9.54
C LYS A 147 -6.80 10.74 -10.83
N GLY A 148 -5.53 10.35 -10.81
CA GLY A 148 -4.80 9.91 -11.99
C GLY A 148 -4.21 8.50 -11.95
N TYR A 149 -4.20 7.87 -10.82
CA TYR A 149 -3.64 6.51 -10.67
C TYR A 149 -4.75 5.55 -10.29
N GLY A 150 -5.49 5.01 -11.20
CA GLY A 150 -6.31 3.80 -11.17
C GLY A 150 -6.36 2.92 -9.91
N ILE A 151 -6.21 3.50 -8.73
CA ILE A 151 -6.59 2.94 -7.45
C ILE A 151 -8.10 3.10 -7.41
N GLY A 152 -8.75 2.06 -7.94
CA GLY A 152 -10.14 2.05 -8.30
C GLY A 152 -11.06 2.66 -7.26
N SER A 153 -12.00 3.45 -7.75
CA SER A 153 -13.30 3.58 -7.12
C SER A 153 -13.78 2.18 -6.70
N PRO A 154 -14.31 2.00 -5.49
CA PRO A 154 -14.90 0.72 -5.09
C PRO A 154 -16.13 0.50 -5.96
N GLU A 155 -15.96 -0.20 -7.06
CA GLU A 155 -17.08 -0.59 -7.90
C GLU A 155 -17.84 -1.68 -7.14
N ARG A 156 -19.00 -1.31 -6.60
CA ARG A 156 -19.95 -2.21 -5.95
C ARG A 156 -20.31 -3.43 -6.81
N ARG A 157 -20.17 -3.32 -8.12
CA ARG A 157 -20.40 -4.40 -9.10
C ARG A 157 -19.56 -5.66 -8.84
N HIS A 158 -18.38 -5.53 -8.26
CA HIS A 158 -17.50 -6.69 -8.07
C HIS A 158 -17.88 -7.57 -6.87
N TRP A 159 -18.69 -7.08 -5.92
CA TRP A 159 -19.03 -7.91 -4.76
C TRP A 159 -19.97 -9.05 -5.13
N ASP A 160 -21.04 -8.77 -5.88
CA ASP A 160 -22.01 -9.79 -6.28
C ASP A 160 -21.38 -10.80 -7.25
N GLU A 161 -20.54 -10.33 -8.18
CA GLU A 161 -19.87 -11.17 -9.17
C GLU A 161 -18.75 -12.01 -8.56
N GLU A 162 -17.97 -11.45 -7.62
CA GLU A 162 -16.74 -12.10 -7.13
C GLU A 162 -16.93 -12.83 -5.79
N VAL A 163 -17.91 -12.45 -4.99
CA VAL A 163 -18.21 -13.05 -3.69
C VAL A 163 -19.57 -13.74 -3.72
N GLY A 164 -20.60 -13.02 -4.13
CA GLY A 164 -21.97 -13.53 -4.14
C GLY A 164 -22.15 -14.77 -5.00
N ALA A 165 -21.54 -14.81 -6.18
CA ALA A 165 -21.60 -15.95 -7.10
C ALA A 165 -20.98 -17.26 -6.55
N LEU A 166 -20.18 -17.17 -5.49
CA LEU A 166 -19.51 -18.32 -4.85
C LEU A 166 -20.27 -18.83 -3.62
N LEU A 167 -21.36 -18.19 -3.25
CA LEU A 167 -22.10 -18.47 -2.03
C LEU A 167 -23.45 -19.13 -2.34
N CYS A 168 -23.90 -20.00 -1.44
CA CYS A 168 -25.29 -20.42 -1.45
C CYS A 168 -26.19 -19.24 -1.01
N LYS A 169 -27.47 -19.30 -1.39
CA LYS A 169 -28.44 -18.23 -1.12
C LYS A 169 -28.52 -17.86 0.37
N GLU A 170 -28.51 -18.86 1.24
CA GLU A 170 -28.56 -18.65 2.70
C GLU A 170 -27.36 -17.84 3.22
N ASP A 171 -26.14 -18.17 2.78
CA ASP A 171 -24.94 -17.45 3.16
C ASP A 171 -24.92 -16.03 2.58
N TYR A 172 -25.39 -15.87 1.33
CA TYR A 172 -25.50 -14.58 0.69
C TYR A 172 -26.46 -13.65 1.45
N ASP A 173 -27.68 -14.11 1.75
CA ASP A 173 -28.70 -13.35 2.47
C ASP A 173 -28.23 -12.98 3.89
N TYR A 174 -27.51 -13.89 4.56
CA TYR A 174 -26.90 -13.61 5.87
C TYR A 174 -25.83 -12.52 5.81
N LEU A 175 -25.02 -12.49 4.75
CA LEU A 175 -23.82 -11.66 4.65
C LEU A 175 -24.11 -10.25 4.15
N ILE A 176 -25.14 -10.04 3.34
CA ILE A 176 -25.44 -8.76 2.69
C ILE A 176 -25.66 -7.61 3.69
N GLU A 177 -26.15 -7.93 4.89
CA GLU A 177 -26.41 -6.97 5.96
C GLU A 177 -25.20 -6.74 6.89
N ARG A 178 -24.09 -7.48 6.71
CA ARG A 178 -22.95 -7.48 7.61
C ARG A 178 -21.83 -6.56 7.14
N LYS A 179 -21.27 -5.78 8.08
CA LYS A 179 -20.19 -4.82 7.77
C LYS A 179 -18.83 -5.48 7.49
N ASN A 180 -18.50 -6.55 8.20
CA ASN A 180 -17.25 -7.28 8.04
C ASN A 180 -17.51 -8.67 7.47
N THR A 181 -17.85 -8.70 6.18
CA THR A 181 -18.24 -9.91 5.46
C THR A 181 -17.17 -11.00 5.54
N ALA A 182 -15.90 -10.64 5.40
CA ALA A 182 -14.80 -11.60 5.46
C ALA A 182 -14.76 -12.33 6.82
N THR A 183 -14.90 -11.64 7.94
CA THR A 183 -14.95 -12.26 9.28
C THR A 183 -16.12 -13.24 9.42
N HIS A 184 -17.28 -12.87 8.88
CA HIS A 184 -18.46 -13.73 8.96
C HIS A 184 -18.35 -14.98 8.09
N LEU A 185 -17.63 -14.92 6.98
CA LEU A 185 -17.35 -16.11 6.14
C LEU A 185 -16.50 -17.14 6.89
N ILE A 186 -15.46 -16.71 7.62
CA ILE A 186 -14.68 -17.64 8.47
C ILE A 186 -15.56 -18.23 9.57
N ARG A 187 -16.40 -17.41 10.21
CA ARG A 187 -17.34 -17.88 11.24
C ARG A 187 -18.25 -18.99 10.71
N LYS A 188 -18.86 -18.77 9.52
CA LYS A 188 -19.72 -19.76 8.88
C LYS A 188 -18.97 -21.08 8.54
N GLN A 189 -17.67 -21.01 8.24
CA GLN A 189 -16.85 -22.23 8.12
C GLN A 189 -16.80 -23.00 9.44
N GLY A 190 -16.58 -22.28 10.56
CA GLY A 190 -16.57 -22.90 11.89
C GLY A 190 -17.93 -23.51 12.28
N ASP A 191 -19.03 -22.82 11.96
CA ASP A 191 -20.39 -23.33 12.18
C ASP A 191 -20.62 -24.66 11.44
N ASP A 192 -20.22 -24.74 10.17
CA ASP A 192 -20.32 -25.99 9.39
C ASP A 192 -19.39 -27.11 9.94
N LEU A 193 -18.15 -26.75 10.36
CA LEU A 193 -17.28 -27.75 11.01
C LEU A 193 -17.86 -28.32 12.27
N ARG A 194 -18.53 -27.49 13.10
CA ARG A 194 -19.22 -27.96 14.28
C ARG A 194 -20.34 -28.94 13.94
N LEU A 195 -21.17 -28.63 12.94
CA LEU A 195 -22.23 -29.51 12.45
C LEU A 195 -21.66 -30.85 11.94
N LEU A 196 -20.53 -30.82 11.24
CA LEU A 196 -19.87 -32.01 10.71
C LEU A 196 -19.27 -32.89 11.80
N ASN A 197 -18.88 -32.31 12.94
CA ASN A 197 -18.36 -33.05 14.08
C ASN A 197 -19.50 -33.56 15.00
N GLU A 198 -20.37 -32.64 15.49
CA GLU A 198 -21.34 -32.95 16.55
C GLU A 198 -22.58 -33.68 16.03
N GLU A 199 -23.06 -33.34 14.83
CA GLU A 199 -24.36 -33.82 14.32
C GLU A 199 -24.20 -34.94 13.27
N LYS A 200 -23.19 -34.83 12.40
CA LYS A 200 -23.03 -35.74 11.27
C LYS A 200 -21.97 -36.84 11.48
N ASP A 201 -21.07 -36.65 12.46
CA ASP A 201 -19.93 -37.54 12.74
C ASP A 201 -19.04 -37.80 11.48
N TRP A 202 -18.90 -36.76 10.63
CA TRP A 202 -18.05 -36.83 9.43
C TRP A 202 -16.61 -36.47 9.71
N VAL A 203 -16.39 -35.65 10.74
CA VAL A 203 -15.07 -35.18 11.15
C VAL A 203 -14.88 -35.49 12.63
N ASN A 204 -13.90 -36.31 12.97
CA ASN A 204 -13.60 -36.61 14.37
C ASN A 204 -12.96 -35.42 15.10
N ASP A 205 -12.91 -35.45 16.43
CA ASP A 205 -12.43 -34.34 17.29
C ASP A 205 -11.03 -33.88 16.90
N PHE A 206 -10.10 -34.77 16.59
CA PHE A 206 -8.72 -34.41 16.22
C PHE A 206 -8.68 -33.62 14.90
N ARG A 207 -9.41 -34.08 13.89
CA ARG A 207 -9.51 -33.38 12.60
C ARG A 207 -10.27 -32.07 12.75
N HIS A 208 -11.32 -32.04 13.57
CA HIS A 208 -12.07 -30.83 13.88
C HIS A 208 -11.15 -29.78 14.51
N MET A 209 -10.38 -30.13 15.53
CA MET A 209 -9.42 -29.21 16.16
C MET A 209 -8.35 -28.70 15.17
N GLU A 210 -7.82 -29.54 14.30
CA GLU A 210 -6.84 -29.13 13.28
C GLU A 210 -7.43 -28.18 12.26
N MET A 211 -8.67 -28.42 11.81
CA MET A 211 -9.37 -27.51 10.88
C MET A 211 -9.71 -26.18 11.56
N MET A 212 -10.17 -26.19 12.82
CA MET A 212 -10.44 -24.98 13.59
C MET A 212 -9.16 -24.14 13.79
N ARG A 213 -8.00 -24.77 13.99
CA ARG A 213 -6.70 -24.07 14.06
C ARG A 213 -6.37 -23.34 12.76
N VAL A 214 -6.69 -23.91 11.62
CA VAL A 214 -6.50 -23.23 10.32
C VAL A 214 -7.45 -22.02 10.18
N LEU A 215 -8.69 -22.12 10.66
CA LEU A 215 -9.61 -20.96 10.71
C LEU A 215 -9.11 -19.85 11.63
N GLU A 216 -8.51 -20.21 12.76
CA GLU A 216 -7.86 -19.24 13.65
C GLU A 216 -6.72 -18.50 12.93
N GLU A 217 -5.90 -19.21 12.17
CA GLU A 217 -4.85 -18.57 11.37
C GLU A 217 -5.39 -17.65 10.28
N PHE A 218 -6.54 -17.96 9.67
CA PHE A 218 -7.19 -17.03 8.76
C PHE A 218 -7.65 -15.75 9.47
N TYR A 219 -8.20 -15.83 10.67
CA TYR A 219 -8.50 -14.65 11.49
C TYR A 219 -7.25 -13.83 11.80
N ASN A 220 -6.16 -14.48 12.19
CA ASN A 220 -4.87 -13.87 12.50
C ASN A 220 -4.32 -13.12 11.28
N LEU A 221 -4.33 -13.75 10.10
CA LEU A 221 -3.85 -13.17 8.85
C LEU A 221 -4.75 -12.01 8.37
N GLN A 222 -6.08 -12.16 8.47
CA GLN A 222 -7.01 -11.09 8.19
C GLN A 222 -6.78 -9.89 9.11
N GLY A 223 -6.65 -10.10 10.41
CA GLY A 223 -6.38 -9.05 11.39
C GLY A 223 -5.07 -8.31 11.12
N LYS A 224 -4.01 -9.03 10.72
CA LYS A 224 -2.74 -8.44 10.29
C LYS A 224 -2.91 -7.55 9.06
N CYS A 225 -3.68 -7.99 8.04
CA CYS A 225 -4.00 -7.17 6.86
C CYS A 225 -4.76 -5.88 7.24
N GLU A 226 -5.81 -6.03 8.07
CA GLU A 226 -6.62 -4.90 8.52
C GLU A 226 -5.81 -3.90 9.34
N ARG A 227 -4.89 -4.38 10.18
CA ARG A 227 -3.97 -3.54 10.97
C ARG A 227 -3.11 -2.68 10.05
N ILE A 228 -2.45 -3.28 9.05
CA ILE A 228 -1.64 -2.52 8.09
C ILE A 228 -2.49 -1.46 7.39
N LYS A 229 -3.71 -1.79 6.97
CA LYS A 229 -4.62 -0.85 6.32
C LYS A 229 -5.02 0.32 7.22
N LYS A 230 -5.37 0.03 8.50
CA LYS A 230 -5.93 1.02 9.44
C LYS A 230 -4.85 1.85 10.16
N THR A 231 -3.58 1.43 10.14
CA THR A 231 -2.47 2.12 10.80
C THR A 231 -1.57 2.78 9.75
N PRO A 232 -1.87 4.02 9.32
CA PRO A 232 -1.00 4.74 8.39
C PRO A 232 0.31 5.14 9.07
N TYR A 233 1.31 5.51 8.26
CA TYR A 233 2.54 6.12 8.77
C TYR A 233 2.19 7.37 9.61
N PRO A 234 2.85 7.60 10.78
CA PRO A 234 2.52 8.71 11.68
C PRO A 234 2.53 10.04 10.92
N ARG A 235 1.41 10.77 10.97
CA ARG A 235 1.18 11.97 10.15
C ARG A 235 2.17 13.09 10.48
N GLN A 236 2.54 13.23 11.73
CA GLN A 236 3.50 14.24 12.19
C GLN A 236 4.85 14.04 11.48
N PHE A 237 5.39 12.83 11.50
CA PHE A 237 6.64 12.53 10.79
C PHE A 237 6.54 12.73 9.28
N ALA A 238 5.39 12.34 8.67
CA ALA A 238 5.16 12.58 7.25
C ALA A 238 5.11 14.07 6.91
N TYR A 239 4.49 14.88 7.78
CA TYR A 239 4.38 16.33 7.60
C TYR A 239 5.74 17.02 7.74
N PHE A 240 6.46 16.76 8.83
CA PHE A 240 7.79 17.36 9.05
C PHE A 240 8.77 16.96 7.95
N SER A 241 8.80 15.69 7.54
CA SER A 241 9.63 15.27 6.41
C SER A 241 9.32 16.08 5.16
N LYS A 242 8.03 16.33 4.87
CA LYS A 242 7.63 17.15 3.73
C LYS A 242 8.10 18.59 3.85
N VAL A 243 7.94 19.20 5.04
CA VAL A 243 8.38 20.58 5.30
C VAL A 243 9.89 20.71 5.11
N PHE A 244 10.68 19.81 5.68
CA PHE A 244 12.14 19.85 5.55
C PHE A 244 12.62 19.64 4.12
N VAL A 245 11.99 18.72 3.38
CA VAL A 245 12.29 18.52 1.96
C VAL A 245 12.01 19.81 1.16
N TRP A 246 10.83 20.42 1.35
CA TRP A 246 10.51 21.67 0.66
C TRP A 246 11.44 22.82 1.04
N LEU A 247 11.77 22.95 2.33
CA LEU A 247 12.72 23.95 2.80
C LEU A 247 14.08 23.79 2.13
N PHE A 248 14.61 22.55 2.11
CA PHE A 248 15.89 22.24 1.47
C PHE A 248 15.89 22.55 -0.02
N VAL A 249 14.86 22.10 -0.74
CA VAL A 249 14.77 22.26 -2.19
C VAL A 249 14.59 23.75 -2.58
N LEU A 250 13.84 24.53 -1.79
CA LEU A 250 13.70 25.97 -2.03
C LEU A 250 14.98 26.75 -1.75
N LEU A 251 15.78 26.35 -0.76
CA LEU A 251 17.05 26.98 -0.42
C LEU A 251 18.21 26.54 -1.30
N LEU A 252 18.10 25.38 -1.96
CA LEU A 252 19.17 24.77 -2.74
C LEU A 252 19.73 25.68 -3.83
N PRO A 253 18.95 26.40 -4.66
CA PRO A 253 19.48 27.29 -5.68
C PRO A 253 20.33 28.42 -5.09
N PHE A 254 19.97 28.96 -3.92
CA PHE A 254 20.73 30.03 -3.27
C PHE A 254 22.12 29.58 -2.82
N GLY A 255 22.25 28.35 -2.30
CA GLY A 255 23.55 27.79 -1.94
C GLY A 255 24.42 27.47 -3.16
N LEU A 256 23.79 26.95 -4.22
CA LEU A 256 24.50 26.61 -5.46
C LEU A 256 24.96 27.86 -6.23
N VAL A 257 24.15 28.90 -6.29
CA VAL A 257 24.53 30.19 -6.94
C VAL A 257 25.80 30.73 -6.29
N GLY A 258 25.90 30.76 -4.95
CA GLY A 258 27.08 31.20 -4.24
C GLY A 258 28.33 30.40 -4.61
N GLN A 259 28.23 29.09 -4.62
CA GLN A 259 29.35 28.19 -4.98
C GLN A 259 29.78 28.29 -6.45
N PHE A 260 28.84 28.35 -7.37
CA PHE A 260 29.16 28.45 -8.81
C PHE A 260 29.67 29.84 -9.18
N LYS A 261 29.30 30.88 -8.42
CA LYS A 261 29.83 32.25 -8.62
C LYS A 261 31.34 32.33 -8.36
N GLU A 262 31.83 31.56 -7.38
CA GLU A 262 33.28 31.45 -7.11
C GLU A 262 34.04 30.79 -8.27
N MET A 263 33.37 29.95 -9.08
CA MET A 263 33.97 29.32 -10.27
C MET A 263 33.89 30.19 -11.53
N GLY A 264 33.20 31.33 -11.48
CA GLY A 264 33.03 32.28 -12.58
C GLY A 264 31.59 32.52 -12.98
N HIS A 265 31.31 33.69 -13.55
CA HIS A 265 29.92 34.11 -13.88
C HIS A 265 29.16 33.16 -14.82
N ALA A 266 29.85 32.51 -15.78
CA ALA A 266 29.22 31.54 -16.66
C ALA A 266 28.80 30.27 -15.92
N ALA A 267 29.50 29.90 -14.83
CA ALA A 267 29.22 28.72 -14.05
C ALA A 267 27.91 28.85 -13.21
N THR A 268 27.42 30.07 -12.95
CA THR A 268 26.16 30.27 -12.21
C THR A 268 24.96 29.64 -12.90
N PHE A 269 24.97 29.52 -14.22
CA PHE A 269 23.89 28.83 -14.97
C PHE A 269 23.83 27.32 -14.67
N LEU A 270 24.90 26.70 -14.17
CA LEU A 270 24.89 25.29 -13.72
C LEU A 270 23.99 25.07 -12.50
N THR A 271 23.64 26.14 -11.77
CA THR A 271 22.67 26.07 -10.66
C THR A 271 21.35 25.46 -11.12
N ILE A 272 20.89 25.76 -12.34
CA ILE A 272 19.61 25.27 -12.85
C ILE A 272 19.59 23.74 -12.96
N PRO A 273 20.47 23.09 -13.77
CA PRO A 273 20.42 21.63 -13.92
C PRO A 273 20.77 20.89 -12.61
N PHE A 274 21.68 21.41 -11.79
CA PHE A 274 22.01 20.78 -10.51
C PHE A 274 20.87 20.88 -9.51
N SER A 275 20.17 22.02 -9.41
CA SER A 275 18.98 22.15 -8.56
C SER A 275 17.87 21.19 -8.97
N VAL A 276 17.65 21.02 -10.27
CA VAL A 276 16.64 20.11 -10.80
C VAL A 276 17.02 18.66 -10.58
N LEU A 277 18.29 18.29 -10.68
CA LEU A 277 18.77 16.93 -10.47
C LEU A 277 18.63 16.48 -9.01
N ILE A 278 18.85 17.40 -8.06
CA ILE A 278 18.82 17.11 -6.62
C ILE A 278 17.39 17.17 -6.06
N SER A 279 16.47 17.90 -6.70
CA SER A 279 15.07 18.10 -6.27
C SER A 279 14.15 16.95 -6.70
#